data_f91358556707abcf877e66cf2771be96
#
_entry.id   f91358556707abcf877e66cf2771be96
#
_cell.length_a   1.000
_cell.length_b   1.000
_cell.length_c   1.000
_cell.angle_alpha   90.00
_cell.angle_beta   90.00
_cell.angle_gamma   90.00
#
_symmetry.space_group_name_H-M   'P 1'
#
loop_
_entity.id
_entity.type
_entity.pdbx_description
1 polymer ?
#
loop_
_entity_poly.entity_id
_entity_poly.type
_entity_poly.pdbx_seq_one_letter_code
_entity_poly.pdbx_strand_id
1 'polypeptide(L)'
;MKKFPLEFADLLTRRGLRLLNNPEAAGAVVFNGTNRYFANYNNVIDPEKAEVCVRLMDEHLRPRLAVEQRRIPADSIRRMRTNYEERLCKTMHIKTAFFRRSSAGSYKAAEKIGLLPMMKSESFVAFAEAVTGFKLSRHWNQQVSCYEQGDYAGPHNDHHPEQELMKDGFVDLHVMFTNRAVAHQYMVYEKNGHFSQVVNISRPTGVSVYELPFWHYTTPLHAKRGREAEARRWLLLGTFQIERK
;
A
#
# COMPACT_ATOMS: atom_id res chain seq x y z
N MET A 1 20.85 -6.14 11.15
CA MET A 1 20.67 -5.79 9.73
C MET A 1 20.84 -4.29 9.56
N LYS A 2 21.78 -3.85 8.71
CA LYS A 2 22.04 -2.41 8.45
C LYS A 2 21.34 -1.87 7.19
N LYS A 3 20.68 -2.75 6.43
CA LYS A 3 19.94 -2.45 5.20
C LYS A 3 18.73 -3.38 5.08
N PHE A 4 17.78 -3.05 4.20
CA PHE A 4 16.78 -4.00 3.73
C PHE A 4 17.47 -5.21 3.10
N PRO A 5 16.90 -6.42 3.18
CA PRO A 5 17.41 -7.57 2.43
C PRO A 5 17.30 -7.33 0.92
N LEU A 6 18.04 -8.06 0.12
CA LEU A 6 17.98 -7.96 -1.34
C LEU A 6 16.67 -8.58 -1.88
N GLU A 7 16.20 -9.67 -1.26
CA GLU A 7 14.99 -10.37 -1.63
C GLU A 7 13.86 -10.10 -0.64
N PHE A 8 12.66 -9.86 -1.15
CA PHE A 8 11.46 -9.70 -0.32
C PHE A 8 11.17 -10.97 0.49
N ALA A 9 11.44 -12.15 -0.09
CA ALA A 9 11.26 -13.42 0.58
C ALA A 9 12.03 -13.51 1.92
N ASP A 10 13.15 -12.82 2.05
CA ASP A 10 13.93 -12.78 3.27
C ASP A 10 13.24 -12.02 4.42
N LEU A 11 12.23 -11.20 4.12
CA LEU A 11 11.40 -10.57 5.15
C LEU A 11 10.27 -11.46 5.64
N LEU A 12 9.94 -12.54 4.92
CA LEU A 12 8.75 -13.31 5.17
C LEU A 12 8.89 -14.24 6.39
N THR A 13 7.77 -14.39 7.11
CA THR A 13 7.57 -15.48 8.06
C THR A 13 7.37 -16.81 7.33
N ARG A 14 7.30 -17.93 8.09
CA ARG A 14 6.89 -19.24 7.53
C ARG A 14 5.52 -19.16 6.84
N ARG A 15 4.58 -18.35 7.35
CA ARG A 15 3.29 -18.12 6.71
C ARG A 15 3.45 -17.36 5.38
N GLY A 16 4.26 -16.31 5.37
CA GLY A 16 4.55 -15.54 4.16
C GLY A 16 5.20 -16.40 3.08
N LEU A 17 6.17 -17.22 3.44
CA LEU A 17 6.82 -18.17 2.53
C LEU A 17 5.83 -19.22 1.98
N ARG A 18 4.87 -19.67 2.79
CA ARG A 18 3.80 -20.58 2.28
C ARG A 18 2.90 -19.86 1.30
N LEU A 19 2.52 -18.60 1.54
CA LEU A 19 1.73 -17.81 0.58
C LEU A 19 2.49 -17.61 -0.74
N LEU A 20 3.80 -17.42 -0.69
CA LEU A 20 4.63 -17.28 -1.88
C LEU A 20 4.74 -18.58 -2.68
N ASN A 21 5.01 -19.71 -2.00
CA ASN A 21 5.40 -20.96 -2.67
C ASN A 21 4.24 -21.95 -2.89
N ASN A 22 3.17 -21.83 -2.09
CA ASN A 22 1.99 -22.69 -2.17
C ASN A 22 0.74 -21.90 -1.72
N PRO A 23 0.33 -20.90 -2.53
CA PRO A 23 -0.71 -19.96 -2.15
C PRO A 23 -2.05 -20.61 -1.83
N GLU A 24 -2.49 -21.60 -2.60
CA GLU A 24 -3.77 -22.30 -2.39
C GLU A 24 -3.80 -23.02 -1.04
N ALA A 25 -2.79 -23.83 -0.73
CA ALA A 25 -2.69 -24.51 0.56
C ALA A 25 -2.48 -23.56 1.74
N ALA A 26 -1.98 -22.36 1.49
CA ALA A 26 -1.84 -21.30 2.50
C ALA A 26 -3.11 -20.48 2.68
N GLY A 27 -4.17 -20.74 1.91
CA GLY A 27 -5.43 -20.03 1.95
C GLY A 27 -5.34 -18.64 1.31
N ALA A 28 -4.53 -18.50 0.26
CA ALA A 28 -4.52 -17.29 -0.55
C ALA A 28 -5.87 -17.09 -1.23
N VAL A 29 -6.29 -15.84 -1.30
CA VAL A 29 -7.49 -15.43 -2.02
C VAL A 29 -7.05 -15.07 -3.44
N VAL A 30 -7.09 -16.04 -4.35
CA VAL A 30 -6.78 -15.82 -5.76
C VAL A 30 -7.86 -14.95 -6.40
N PHE A 31 -7.48 -13.94 -7.15
CA PHE A 31 -8.40 -13.00 -7.82
C PHE A 31 -8.72 -13.46 -9.24
N ASN A 32 -7.72 -13.93 -9.96
CA ASN A 32 -7.89 -14.37 -11.33
C ASN A 32 -8.99 -15.44 -11.45
N GLY A 33 -10.01 -15.14 -12.27
CA GLY A 33 -11.16 -16.03 -12.44
C GLY A 33 -12.19 -16.00 -11.30
N THR A 34 -12.11 -15.04 -10.38
CA THR A 34 -13.06 -14.88 -9.27
C THR A 34 -13.62 -13.45 -9.22
N ASN A 35 -14.63 -13.21 -8.36
CA ASN A 35 -15.16 -11.87 -8.09
C ASN A 35 -14.44 -11.20 -6.92
N ARG A 36 -13.19 -11.56 -6.67
CA ARG A 36 -12.41 -11.01 -5.57
C ARG A 36 -11.38 -10.03 -6.09
N TYR A 37 -11.28 -8.89 -5.46
CA TYR A 37 -10.42 -7.77 -5.83
C TYR A 37 -9.61 -7.21 -4.65
N PHE A 38 -9.80 -7.79 -3.45
CA PHE A 38 -9.07 -7.39 -2.25
C PHE A 38 -8.77 -8.59 -1.35
N ALA A 39 -7.56 -8.63 -0.82
CA ALA A 39 -7.18 -9.55 0.25
C ALA A 39 -6.22 -8.87 1.23
N ASN A 40 -6.28 -9.28 2.51
CA ASN A 40 -5.39 -8.82 3.56
C ASN A 40 -4.85 -10.02 4.34
N TYR A 41 -3.52 -10.10 4.42
CA TYR A 41 -2.81 -11.17 5.10
C TYR A 41 -2.02 -10.61 6.27
N ASN A 42 -2.29 -11.10 7.48
CA ASN A 42 -1.57 -10.72 8.69
C ASN A 42 -0.45 -11.72 8.99
N ASN A 43 0.55 -11.29 9.76
CA ASN A 43 1.69 -12.13 10.19
C ASN A 43 2.49 -12.71 9.00
N VAL A 44 2.62 -11.93 7.94
CA VAL A 44 3.36 -12.31 6.72
C VAL A 44 4.83 -11.90 6.81
N ILE A 45 5.11 -10.76 7.44
CA ILE A 45 6.47 -10.22 7.61
C ILE A 45 6.99 -10.60 9.00
N ASP A 46 8.25 -10.95 9.08
CA ASP A 46 8.94 -11.22 10.34
C ASP A 46 8.97 -9.96 11.22
N PRO A 47 8.49 -10.02 12.49
CA PRO A 47 8.38 -8.84 13.35
C PRO A 47 9.71 -8.17 13.68
N GLU A 48 10.78 -8.94 13.89
CA GLU A 48 12.08 -8.39 14.22
C GLU A 48 12.71 -7.67 13.02
N LYS A 49 12.57 -8.27 11.83
CA LYS A 49 12.99 -7.64 10.58
C LYS A 49 12.15 -6.40 10.26
N ALA A 50 10.85 -6.44 10.53
CA ALA A 50 9.96 -5.29 10.37
C ALA A 50 10.39 -4.10 11.25
N GLU A 51 10.73 -4.34 12.52
CA GLU A 51 11.23 -3.28 13.41
C GLU A 51 12.52 -2.62 12.88
N VAL A 52 13.41 -3.41 12.28
CA VAL A 52 14.64 -2.88 11.65
C VAL A 52 14.29 -2.04 10.42
N CYS A 53 13.36 -2.52 9.58
CA CYS A 53 12.89 -1.78 8.41
C CYS A 53 12.27 -0.43 8.80
N VAL A 54 11.43 -0.40 9.84
CA VAL A 54 10.85 0.84 10.36
C VAL A 54 11.93 1.82 10.79
N ARG A 55 12.92 1.39 11.58
CA ARG A 55 14.02 2.28 12.00
C ARG A 55 14.80 2.85 10.82
N LEU A 56 15.12 2.03 9.83
CA LEU A 56 15.82 2.49 8.62
C LEU A 56 15.00 3.55 7.85
N MET A 57 13.69 3.33 7.72
CA MET A 57 12.81 4.29 7.05
C MET A 57 12.64 5.57 7.87
N ASP A 58 12.47 5.48 9.19
CA ASP A 58 12.35 6.64 10.07
C ASP A 58 13.61 7.51 10.04
N GLU A 59 14.78 6.91 10.08
CA GLU A 59 16.07 7.62 10.10
C GLU A 59 16.42 8.23 8.75
N HIS A 60 16.28 7.48 7.68
CA HIS A 60 16.85 7.88 6.39
C HIS A 60 15.83 8.40 5.38
N LEU A 61 14.60 7.94 5.44
CA LEU A 61 13.60 8.21 4.42
C LEU A 61 12.55 9.24 4.86
N ARG A 62 12.04 9.14 6.09
CA ARG A 62 11.00 10.03 6.61
C ARG A 62 11.31 11.52 6.42
N PRO A 63 12.55 12.03 6.69
CA PRO A 63 12.87 13.45 6.50
C PRO A 63 12.84 13.92 5.03
N ARG A 64 12.70 12.98 4.07
CA ARG A 64 12.71 13.23 2.63
C ARG A 64 11.37 12.98 1.96
N LEU A 65 10.35 12.62 2.74
CA LEU A 65 8.99 12.48 2.22
C LEU A 65 8.34 13.86 2.05
N ALA A 66 7.57 14.00 0.98
CA ALA A 66 6.72 15.16 0.78
C ALA A 66 5.37 14.94 1.49
N VAL A 67 4.84 15.98 2.10
CA VAL A 67 3.45 15.99 2.57
C VAL A 67 2.54 16.14 1.35
N GLU A 68 1.69 15.17 1.12
CA GLU A 68 0.60 15.26 0.16
C GLU A 68 -0.69 15.55 0.91
N GLN A 69 -1.19 16.77 0.73
CA GLN A 69 -2.45 17.21 1.31
C GLN A 69 -3.39 17.62 0.18
N ARG A 70 -4.52 16.92 0.09
CA ARG A 70 -5.61 17.27 -0.83
C ARG A 70 -6.85 17.56 0.00
N ARG A 71 -7.37 18.76 -0.16
CA ARG A 71 -8.63 19.21 0.46
C ARG A 71 -9.72 19.26 -0.59
N ILE A 72 -10.97 19.21 -0.17
CA ILE A 72 -12.09 19.50 -1.06
C ILE A 72 -11.97 20.97 -1.46
N PRO A 73 -11.82 21.31 -2.75
CA PRO A 73 -11.77 22.69 -3.19
C PRO A 73 -13.09 23.39 -2.86
N ALA A 74 -13.05 24.63 -2.39
CA ALA A 74 -14.24 25.38 -1.95
C ALA A 74 -15.30 25.52 -3.05
N ASP A 75 -14.88 25.58 -4.32
CA ASP A 75 -15.77 25.66 -5.49
C ASP A 75 -16.35 24.30 -5.91
N SER A 76 -15.77 23.18 -5.45
CA SER A 76 -16.26 21.82 -5.80
C SER A 76 -17.66 21.58 -5.30
N ILE A 77 -18.00 22.06 -4.09
CA ILE A 77 -19.35 21.91 -3.50
C ILE A 77 -20.40 22.59 -4.37
N ARG A 78 -20.05 23.69 -5.00
CA ARG A 78 -20.95 24.44 -5.89
C ARG A 78 -21.13 23.74 -7.25
N ARG A 79 -20.08 23.13 -7.79
CA ARG A 79 -20.10 22.37 -9.05
C ARG A 79 -20.77 21.01 -8.91
N MET A 80 -20.66 20.37 -7.76
CA MET A 80 -21.28 19.06 -7.48
C MET A 80 -22.81 19.10 -7.53
N ARG A 81 -23.43 20.28 -7.32
CA ARG A 81 -24.89 20.45 -7.34
C ARG A 81 -25.47 20.76 -8.72
N THR A 82 -24.67 21.14 -9.72
CA THR A 82 -25.19 21.60 -11.01
C THR A 82 -25.70 20.49 -11.92
N ASN A 83 -25.22 19.26 -11.75
CA ASN A 83 -25.59 18.14 -12.64
C ASN A 83 -26.15 16.92 -11.90
N TYR A 84 -26.48 17.02 -10.62
CA TYR A 84 -26.92 15.89 -9.76
C TYR A 84 -25.93 14.71 -9.72
N GLU A 85 -24.72 14.88 -10.23
CA GLU A 85 -23.65 13.91 -10.12
C GLU A 85 -22.81 14.18 -8.88
N GLU A 86 -22.88 13.29 -7.90
CA GLU A 86 -22.00 13.32 -6.74
C GLU A 86 -20.62 12.83 -7.14
N ARG A 87 -19.68 13.76 -7.30
CA ARG A 87 -18.27 13.44 -7.52
C ARG A 87 -17.52 13.48 -6.21
N LEU A 88 -17.00 12.33 -5.80
CA LEU A 88 -16.13 12.26 -4.61
C LEU A 88 -14.73 12.74 -4.98
N CYS A 89 -14.29 13.85 -4.38
CA CYS A 89 -12.92 14.30 -4.49
C CYS A 89 -12.01 13.46 -3.60
N LYS A 90 -10.93 12.89 -4.14
CA LYS A 90 -9.90 12.21 -3.34
C LYS A 90 -9.26 13.22 -2.39
N THR A 91 -9.68 13.21 -1.13
CA THR A 91 -9.02 13.97 -0.06
C THR A 91 -7.94 13.12 0.57
N MET A 92 -6.84 13.72 1.02
CA MET A 92 -5.78 12.98 1.70
C MET A 92 -4.88 13.89 2.53
N HIS A 93 -4.27 13.31 3.53
CA HIS A 93 -3.14 13.86 4.25
C HIS A 93 -2.19 12.74 4.58
N ILE A 94 -1.04 12.68 3.92
CA ILE A 94 -0.01 11.65 4.10
C ILE A 94 1.36 12.20 3.76
N LYS A 95 2.41 11.56 4.27
CA LYS A 95 3.79 11.76 3.80
C LYS A 95 4.14 10.68 2.80
N THR A 96 4.62 11.05 1.61
CA THR A 96 4.84 10.08 0.53
C THR A 96 6.06 10.41 -0.33
N ALA A 97 6.59 9.42 -1.02
CA ALA A 97 7.55 9.57 -2.10
C ALA A 97 7.30 8.54 -3.20
N PHE A 98 7.25 9.02 -4.44
CA PHE A 98 7.25 8.21 -5.64
C PHE A 98 8.69 8.05 -6.17
N PHE A 99 9.12 6.83 -6.43
CA PHE A 99 10.49 6.54 -6.84
C PHE A 99 10.68 6.60 -8.37
N ARG A 100 10.19 7.68 -9.00
CA ARG A 100 10.25 7.87 -10.46
C ARG A 100 11.55 8.55 -10.92
N ARG A 101 12.18 9.38 -10.07
CA ARG A 101 13.35 10.18 -10.42
C ARG A 101 14.55 9.77 -9.57
N SER A 102 15.56 9.17 -10.19
CA SER A 102 16.79 8.74 -9.50
C SER A 102 17.58 9.88 -8.85
N SER A 103 17.41 11.11 -9.34
CA SER A 103 18.04 12.31 -8.76
C SER A 103 17.39 12.76 -7.44
N ALA A 104 16.15 12.35 -7.15
CA ALA A 104 15.44 12.77 -5.93
C ALA A 104 16.12 12.25 -4.66
N GLY A 105 16.13 13.06 -3.61
CA GLY A 105 16.74 12.72 -2.32
C GLY A 105 16.08 11.50 -1.66
N SER A 106 14.76 11.33 -1.82
CA SER A 106 14.02 10.15 -1.36
C SER A 106 14.43 8.88 -2.10
N TYR A 107 14.62 8.95 -3.43
CA TYR A 107 15.11 7.82 -4.23
C TYR A 107 16.50 7.35 -3.75
N LYS A 108 17.46 8.30 -3.65
CA LYS A 108 18.81 8.00 -3.20
C LYS A 108 18.85 7.43 -1.79
N ALA A 109 17.98 7.92 -0.89
CA ALA A 109 17.86 7.38 0.45
C ALA A 109 17.30 5.95 0.45
N ALA A 110 16.23 5.70 -0.33
CA ALA A 110 15.63 4.36 -0.45
C ALA A 110 16.62 3.35 -1.06
N GLU A 111 17.41 3.76 -2.05
CA GLU A 111 18.48 2.95 -2.62
C GLU A 111 19.58 2.65 -1.61
N LYS A 112 20.06 3.67 -0.87
CA LYS A 112 21.10 3.55 0.15
C LYS A 112 20.73 2.54 1.24
N ILE A 113 19.49 2.54 1.71
CA ILE A 113 19.02 1.59 2.75
C ILE A 113 18.61 0.23 2.19
N GLY A 114 18.68 0.02 0.87
CA GLY A 114 18.34 -1.26 0.22
C GLY A 114 16.85 -1.46 -0.05
N LEU A 115 16.00 -0.45 0.21
CA LEU A 115 14.56 -0.55 0.01
C LEU A 115 14.20 -0.77 -1.46
N LEU A 116 14.76 0.04 -2.38
CA LEU A 116 14.49 -0.09 -3.81
C LEU A 116 14.97 -1.42 -4.41
N PRO A 117 16.18 -1.92 -4.13
CA PRO A 117 16.59 -3.26 -4.55
C PRO A 117 15.60 -4.34 -4.09
N MET A 118 15.17 -4.32 -2.84
CA MET A 118 14.20 -5.27 -2.30
C MET A 118 12.84 -5.17 -3.00
N MET A 119 12.30 -3.96 -3.23
CA MET A 119 11.04 -3.76 -3.96
C MET A 119 11.14 -4.14 -5.45
N LYS A 120 12.35 -4.26 -6.00
CA LYS A 120 12.62 -4.71 -7.37
C LYS A 120 13.02 -6.18 -7.44
N SER A 121 13.03 -6.89 -6.32
CA SER A 121 13.41 -8.29 -6.27
C SER A 121 12.41 -9.19 -6.98
N GLU A 122 12.89 -10.34 -7.46
CA GLU A 122 12.03 -11.35 -8.08
C GLU A 122 10.95 -11.85 -7.12
N SER A 123 11.29 -12.03 -5.85
CA SER A 123 10.35 -12.49 -4.84
C SER A 123 9.27 -11.46 -4.49
N PHE A 124 9.48 -10.17 -4.74
CA PHE A 124 8.45 -9.13 -4.52
C PHE A 124 7.32 -9.24 -5.53
N VAL A 125 7.65 -9.35 -6.82
CA VAL A 125 6.63 -9.55 -7.86
C VAL A 125 6.03 -10.97 -7.79
N ALA A 126 6.85 -11.99 -7.55
CA ALA A 126 6.37 -13.36 -7.40
C ALA A 126 5.35 -13.51 -6.26
N PHE A 127 5.52 -12.77 -5.15
CA PHE A 127 4.54 -12.76 -4.08
C PHE A 127 3.20 -12.16 -4.54
N ALA A 128 3.22 -11.04 -5.27
CA ALA A 128 2.00 -10.44 -5.82
C ALA A 128 1.30 -11.40 -6.82
N GLU A 129 2.07 -12.06 -7.71
CA GLU A 129 1.54 -13.08 -8.63
C GLU A 129 0.92 -14.26 -7.87
N ALA A 130 1.60 -14.77 -6.85
CA ALA A 130 1.14 -15.92 -6.07
C ALA A 130 -0.19 -15.66 -5.37
N VAL A 131 -0.37 -14.47 -4.76
CA VAL A 131 -1.58 -14.16 -3.99
C VAL A 131 -2.73 -13.61 -4.84
N THR A 132 -2.50 -13.28 -6.10
CA THR A 132 -3.54 -12.82 -7.03
C THR A 132 -3.89 -13.85 -8.10
N GLY A 133 -2.96 -14.72 -8.47
CA GLY A 133 -3.07 -15.64 -9.60
C GLY A 133 -2.91 -14.98 -10.96
N PHE A 134 -2.59 -13.68 -11.01
CA PHE A 134 -2.28 -12.99 -12.26
C PHE A 134 -0.81 -13.15 -12.63
N LYS A 135 -0.52 -13.04 -13.93
CA LYS A 135 0.81 -12.72 -14.42
C LYS A 135 0.99 -11.22 -14.46
N LEU A 136 2.11 -10.74 -13.88
CA LEU A 136 2.36 -9.33 -13.68
C LEU A 136 3.60 -8.86 -14.44
N SER A 137 3.53 -7.64 -14.98
CA SER A 137 4.66 -7.01 -15.66
C SER A 137 5.83 -6.82 -14.69
N ARG A 138 7.05 -7.01 -15.20
CA ARG A 138 8.30 -6.71 -14.48
C ARG A 138 8.59 -5.21 -14.43
N HIS A 139 7.84 -4.41 -15.17
CA HIS A 139 7.91 -2.96 -15.14
C HIS A 139 6.77 -2.41 -14.29
N TRP A 140 7.08 -1.94 -13.09
CA TRP A 140 6.08 -1.44 -12.14
C TRP A 140 6.54 -0.16 -11.44
N ASN A 141 5.58 0.59 -10.92
CA ASN A 141 5.83 1.76 -10.09
C ASN A 141 6.07 1.36 -8.63
N GLN A 142 6.97 2.09 -7.96
CA GLN A 142 7.18 1.95 -6.53
C GLN A 142 6.89 3.27 -5.84
N GLN A 143 6.24 3.17 -4.70
CA GLN A 143 5.93 4.29 -3.82
C GLN A 143 6.11 3.88 -2.37
N VAL A 144 6.43 4.84 -1.52
CA VAL A 144 6.38 4.67 -0.08
C VAL A 144 5.52 5.76 0.53
N SER A 145 4.73 5.40 1.54
CA SER A 145 3.96 6.34 2.33
C SER A 145 4.18 6.10 3.82
N CYS A 146 4.15 7.17 4.60
CA CYS A 146 4.19 7.13 6.05
C CYS A 146 2.95 7.83 6.58
N TYR A 147 2.11 7.08 7.30
CA TYR A 147 0.95 7.61 8.00
C TYR A 147 1.32 7.89 9.46
N GLU A 148 1.02 9.08 9.92
CA GLU A 148 1.17 9.54 11.30
C GLU A 148 -0.20 9.76 11.94
N GLN A 149 -0.26 10.21 13.18
CA GLN A 149 -1.52 10.52 13.85
C GLN A 149 -2.40 11.45 13.01
N GLY A 150 -3.62 11.02 12.72
CA GLY A 150 -4.60 11.78 11.94
C GLY A 150 -4.47 11.65 10.42
N ASP A 151 -3.41 11.03 9.89
CA ASP A 151 -3.22 10.85 8.44
C ASP A 151 -4.21 9.84 7.85
N TYR A 152 -4.71 10.15 6.66
CA TYR A 152 -5.73 9.37 5.96
C TYR A 152 -5.65 9.51 4.44
N ALA A 153 -6.32 8.61 3.74
CA ALA A 153 -6.68 8.74 2.33
C ALA A 153 -8.19 8.61 2.19
N GLY A 154 -8.87 9.66 1.75
CA GLY A 154 -10.31 9.71 1.58
C GLY A 154 -10.82 8.82 0.44
N PRO A 155 -12.13 8.74 0.23
CA PRO A 155 -12.73 7.88 -0.78
C PRO A 155 -12.19 8.12 -2.18
N HIS A 156 -11.78 7.04 -2.85
CA HIS A 156 -11.26 7.03 -4.22
C HIS A 156 -11.32 5.62 -4.80
N ASN A 157 -11.14 5.49 -6.10
CA ASN A 157 -11.14 4.20 -6.77
C ASN A 157 -9.83 3.90 -7.54
N ASP A 158 -8.92 4.88 -7.60
CA ASP A 158 -7.66 4.80 -8.34
C ASP A 158 -7.83 4.38 -9.82
N HIS A 159 -8.96 4.75 -10.43
CA HIS A 159 -9.19 4.56 -11.84
C HIS A 159 -8.38 5.58 -12.66
N HIS A 160 -7.59 5.09 -13.59
CA HIS A 160 -6.70 5.89 -14.45
C HIS A 160 -7.02 5.66 -15.94
N PRO A 161 -8.20 6.08 -16.43
CA PRO A 161 -8.62 5.83 -17.81
C PRO A 161 -7.72 6.53 -18.84
N GLU A 162 -7.01 7.58 -18.42
CA GLU A 162 -6.04 8.33 -19.22
C GLU A 162 -4.69 7.62 -19.37
N GLN A 163 -4.44 6.56 -18.60
CA GLN A 163 -3.21 5.79 -18.67
C GLN A 163 -3.46 4.46 -19.37
N GLU A 164 -3.02 4.35 -20.63
CA GLU A 164 -3.25 3.17 -21.48
C GLU A 164 -2.92 1.85 -20.81
N LEU A 165 -1.82 1.80 -20.04
CA LEU A 165 -1.37 0.59 -19.35
C LEU A 165 -2.21 0.21 -18.12
N MET A 166 -3.05 1.11 -17.62
CA MET A 166 -3.80 0.92 -16.37
C MET A 166 -5.32 1.05 -16.55
N LYS A 167 -5.78 1.42 -17.74
CA LYS A 167 -7.21 1.65 -18.02
C LYS A 167 -8.08 0.40 -17.76
N ASP A 168 -7.51 -0.78 -17.98
CA ASP A 168 -8.21 -2.07 -17.83
C ASP A 168 -7.98 -2.74 -16.48
N GLY A 169 -7.35 -2.05 -15.55
CA GLY A 169 -7.03 -2.54 -14.22
C GLY A 169 -5.56 -2.88 -14.01
N PHE A 170 -5.19 -2.95 -12.74
CA PHE A 170 -3.83 -3.22 -12.29
C PHE A 170 -3.85 -3.80 -10.87
N VAL A 171 -2.71 -4.28 -10.42
CA VAL A 171 -2.54 -4.83 -9.07
C VAL A 171 -1.67 -3.90 -8.24
N ASP A 172 -2.12 -3.57 -7.03
CA ASP A 172 -1.32 -2.93 -5.99
C ASP A 172 -0.99 -3.93 -4.87
N LEU A 173 0.29 -4.08 -4.59
CA LEU A 173 0.80 -4.80 -3.43
C LEU A 173 1.21 -3.81 -2.35
N HIS A 174 0.55 -3.85 -1.21
CA HIS A 174 0.79 -3.02 -0.05
C HIS A 174 1.47 -3.82 1.06
N VAL A 175 2.75 -3.55 1.32
CA VAL A 175 3.48 -4.14 2.46
C VAL A 175 3.51 -3.13 3.60
N MET A 176 2.97 -3.51 4.76
CA MET A 176 2.74 -2.62 5.88
C MET A 176 3.68 -2.93 7.05
N PHE A 177 4.30 -1.86 7.56
CA PHE A 177 5.13 -1.90 8.76
C PHE A 177 4.55 -0.90 9.76
N THR A 178 3.93 -1.39 10.79
CA THR A 178 3.26 -0.57 11.81
C THR A 178 3.98 -0.70 13.14
N ASN A 179 4.35 0.42 13.74
CA ASN A 179 5.02 0.40 15.03
C ASN A 179 4.02 0.23 16.19
N ARG A 180 4.57 -0.04 17.38
CA ARG A 180 3.76 -0.32 18.58
C ARG A 180 2.99 0.87 19.12
N ALA A 181 3.24 2.10 18.65
CA ALA A 181 2.55 3.32 19.05
C ALA A 181 1.19 3.49 18.36
N VAL A 182 0.97 2.80 17.23
CA VAL A 182 -0.31 2.82 16.53
C VAL A 182 -1.35 1.99 17.29
N ALA A 183 -2.54 2.56 17.48
CA ALA A 183 -3.69 1.85 18.01
C ALA A 183 -4.46 1.14 16.88
N HIS A 184 -4.90 1.92 15.86
CA HIS A 184 -5.61 1.36 14.72
C HIS A 184 -5.62 2.32 13.52
N GLN A 185 -5.80 1.76 12.34
CA GLN A 185 -6.26 2.39 11.11
C GLN A 185 -7.03 1.35 10.31
N TYR A 186 -8.17 1.72 9.76
CA TYR A 186 -9.00 0.82 8.99
C TYR A 186 -9.00 1.22 7.52
N MET A 187 -9.08 0.23 6.65
CA MET A 187 -9.53 0.40 5.29
C MET A 187 -11.02 0.04 5.22
N VAL A 188 -11.78 0.90 4.59
CA VAL A 188 -13.19 0.68 4.27
C VAL A 188 -13.30 0.60 2.76
N TYR A 189 -13.97 -0.43 2.25
CA TYR A 189 -14.09 -0.61 0.82
C TYR A 189 -15.50 -1.04 0.40
N GLU A 190 -15.79 -0.73 -0.84
CA GLU A 190 -17.07 -1.00 -1.46
C GLU A 190 -17.23 -2.49 -1.77
N LYS A 191 -18.42 -2.98 -1.53
CA LYS A 191 -18.89 -4.26 -2.03
C LYS A 191 -20.36 -4.13 -2.42
N ASN A 192 -20.69 -4.50 -3.67
CA ASN A 192 -22.04 -4.40 -4.22
C ASN A 192 -22.62 -2.96 -4.17
N GLY A 193 -21.82 -1.97 -4.49
CA GLY A 193 -22.25 -0.56 -4.51
C GLY A 193 -22.27 0.16 -3.15
N HIS A 194 -21.81 -0.51 -2.07
CA HIS A 194 -21.87 0.06 -0.71
C HIS A 194 -20.53 -0.08 0.01
N PHE A 195 -20.11 0.97 0.72
CA PHE A 195 -18.99 0.92 1.66
C PHE A 195 -19.37 0.09 2.90
N SER A 196 -19.27 -1.22 2.79
CA SER A 196 -19.74 -2.17 3.79
C SER A 196 -18.65 -3.07 4.36
N GLN A 197 -17.45 -3.05 3.80
CA GLN A 197 -16.35 -3.88 4.24
C GLN A 197 -15.33 -3.07 5.01
N VAL A 198 -14.92 -3.54 6.19
CA VAL A 198 -13.96 -2.87 7.08
C VAL A 198 -12.84 -3.83 7.45
N VAL A 199 -11.60 -3.43 7.19
CA VAL A 199 -10.42 -4.22 7.52
C VAL A 199 -9.42 -3.39 8.33
N ASN A 200 -8.92 -3.94 9.42
CA ASN A 200 -7.83 -3.32 10.17
C ASN A 200 -6.51 -3.53 9.42
N ILE A 201 -6.00 -2.46 8.81
CA ILE A 201 -4.75 -2.44 8.04
C ILE A 201 -3.55 -1.97 8.86
N SER A 202 -3.72 -1.67 10.13
CA SER A 202 -2.64 -1.22 11.01
C SER A 202 -2.01 -2.36 11.83
N ARG A 203 -2.39 -3.60 11.59
CA ARG A 203 -1.72 -4.73 12.23
C ARG A 203 -0.27 -4.79 11.79
N PRO A 204 0.68 -4.93 12.72
CA PRO A 204 2.08 -5.08 12.36
C PRO A 204 2.27 -6.24 11.39
N THR A 205 3.19 -6.07 10.42
CA THR A 205 3.61 -7.16 9.54
C THR A 205 2.54 -7.69 8.58
N GLY A 206 1.58 -6.83 8.20
CA GLY A 206 0.52 -7.16 7.25
C GLY A 206 0.92 -6.90 5.79
N VAL A 207 0.24 -7.60 4.91
CA VAL A 207 0.27 -7.36 3.47
C VAL A 207 -1.16 -7.30 2.97
N SER A 208 -1.48 -6.26 2.20
CA SER A 208 -2.75 -6.20 1.45
C SER A 208 -2.47 -6.20 -0.03
N VAL A 209 -3.37 -6.77 -0.80
CA VAL A 209 -3.30 -6.78 -2.25
C VAL A 209 -4.64 -6.36 -2.83
N TYR A 210 -4.60 -5.55 -3.87
CA TYR A 210 -5.75 -4.96 -4.54
C TYR A 210 -5.69 -5.26 -6.04
N GLU A 211 -6.82 -5.63 -6.62
CA GLU A 211 -7.08 -5.50 -8.05
C GLU A 211 -7.94 -4.24 -8.23
N LEU A 212 -7.37 -3.24 -8.84
CA LEU A 212 -7.99 -1.93 -9.03
C LEU A 212 -8.55 -1.81 -10.45
N PRO A 213 -9.59 -0.98 -10.66
CA PRO A 213 -10.16 0.00 -9.73
C PRO A 213 -11.30 -0.56 -8.85
N PHE A 214 -11.39 -0.12 -7.59
CA PHE A 214 -12.58 -0.25 -6.74
C PHE A 214 -12.60 0.86 -5.68
N TRP A 215 -13.77 1.26 -5.20
CA TRP A 215 -13.92 2.33 -4.21
C TRP A 215 -13.44 1.91 -2.84
N HIS A 216 -12.51 2.67 -2.30
CA HIS A 216 -11.96 2.45 -0.96
C HIS A 216 -11.44 3.74 -0.32
N TYR A 217 -11.24 3.70 0.99
CA TYR A 217 -10.58 4.77 1.75
C TYR A 217 -9.94 4.22 3.01
N THR A 218 -9.01 4.99 3.59
CA THR A 218 -8.48 4.70 4.92
C THR A 218 -8.99 5.73 5.92
N THR A 219 -9.42 5.25 7.10
CA THR A 219 -9.74 6.14 8.23
C THR A 219 -8.50 6.90 8.68
N PRO A 220 -8.64 8.00 9.45
CA PRO A 220 -7.49 8.57 10.14
C PRO A 220 -6.74 7.53 10.97
N LEU A 221 -5.40 7.59 10.96
CA LEU A 221 -4.59 6.76 11.84
C LEU A 221 -4.74 7.25 13.28
N HIS A 222 -5.01 6.33 14.19
CA HIS A 222 -5.09 6.60 15.62
C HIS A 222 -3.90 5.99 16.35
N ALA A 223 -3.22 6.83 17.12
CA ALA A 223 -2.18 6.42 18.03
C ALA A 223 -2.75 5.90 19.36
N LYS A 224 -1.97 5.13 20.09
CA LYS A 224 -2.22 4.88 21.50
C LYS A 224 -2.06 6.18 22.27
N ARG A 225 -2.90 6.37 23.29
CA ARG A 225 -2.91 7.57 24.13
C ARG A 225 -1.51 7.90 24.66
N GLY A 226 -1.08 9.16 24.46
CA GLY A 226 0.23 9.65 24.88
C GLY A 226 1.39 9.26 23.98
N ARG A 227 1.11 8.59 22.84
CA ARG A 227 2.13 8.17 21.86
C ARG A 227 1.91 8.73 20.45
N GLU A 228 1.17 9.82 20.34
CA GLU A 228 0.73 10.42 19.08
C GLU A 228 1.94 10.82 18.19
N ALA A 229 2.97 11.41 18.80
CA ALA A 229 4.19 11.82 18.10
C ALA A 229 5.04 10.65 17.58
N GLU A 230 4.84 9.43 18.14
CA GLU A 230 5.62 8.25 17.78
C GLU A 230 4.93 7.37 16.74
N ALA A 231 3.58 7.44 16.64
CA ALA A 231 2.80 6.53 15.83
C ALA A 231 3.18 6.63 14.35
N ARG A 232 3.54 5.47 13.77
CA ARG A 232 3.95 5.33 12.38
C ARG A 232 3.39 4.05 11.77
N ARG A 233 2.74 4.19 10.63
CA ARG A 233 2.44 3.08 9.71
C ARG A 233 3.09 3.39 8.37
N TRP A 234 4.13 2.64 8.07
CA TRP A 234 4.78 2.66 6.76
C TRP A 234 4.04 1.74 5.80
N LEU A 235 3.93 2.18 4.57
CA LEU A 235 3.35 1.46 3.47
C LEU A 235 4.35 1.46 2.31
N LEU A 236 4.79 0.28 1.89
CA LEU A 236 5.49 0.09 0.63
C LEU A 236 4.46 -0.36 -0.39
N LEU A 237 4.41 0.33 -1.52
CA LEU A 237 3.43 0.10 -2.57
C LEU A 237 4.15 -0.21 -3.88
N GLY A 238 3.87 -1.40 -4.43
CA GLY A 238 4.22 -1.79 -5.78
C GLY A 238 2.97 -1.88 -6.63
N THR A 239 2.93 -1.10 -7.71
CA THR A 239 1.82 -1.09 -8.68
C THR A 239 2.24 -1.84 -9.93
N PHE A 240 1.54 -2.92 -10.27
CA PHE A 240 1.87 -3.84 -11.35
C PHE A 240 0.77 -3.81 -12.43
N GLN A 241 1.18 -3.78 -13.67
CA GLN A 241 0.29 -4.04 -14.79
C GLN A 241 -0.01 -5.53 -14.90
N ILE A 242 -1.28 -5.89 -15.13
CA ILE A 242 -1.70 -7.27 -15.39
C ILE A 242 -1.32 -7.61 -16.84
N GLU A 243 -0.57 -8.70 -17.04
CA GLU A 243 -0.31 -9.25 -18.38
C GLU A 243 -1.54 -10.01 -18.86
N ARG A 244 -2.31 -9.37 -19.75
CA ARG A 244 -3.43 -10.03 -20.44
C ARG A 244 -2.89 -10.75 -21.67
N LYS A 245 -3.30 -12.00 -21.84
CA LYS A 245 -2.99 -12.81 -23.05
C LYS A 245 -3.80 -12.32 -24.23
#